data_0e0c8dec18d871a73a2a63b2bbe18b73
#
_entry.id   0e0c8dec18d871a73a2a63b2bbe18b73
#
_cell.length_a   1.000
_cell.length_b   1.000
_cell.length_c   1.000
_cell.angle_alpha   90.00
_cell.angle_beta   90.00
_cell.angle_gamma   90.00
#
_symmetry.space_group_name_H-M   'P 1'
#
loop_
_entity.id
_entity.type
_entity.pdbx_description
1 polymer ?
#
loop_
_entity_poly.entity_id
_entity_poly.type
_entity_poly.pdbx_seq_one_letter_code
_entity_poly.pdbx_strand_id
1 'polypeptide(L)'
;MNIKRNIIFSLESRKKNGVPIVENVPIRMRVVFASHRIEFTTGYRIDVAKWDADKQRVKNGCTNKLKQSASEINADLLKYYTEIQNIFKEFEVQGFMPTTEQVKDAFNRLHDGKKEEEEAPVVFLPLEVFDEFIKECGTQNGWSDATYEKFAAVRKHLEKFDKGLTFES
;
A
#
# COMPACT_ATOMS: atom_id res chain seq x y z
N MET A 1 17.22 -26.28 2.67
CA MET A 1 18.20 -25.24 3.08
C MET A 1 17.61 -24.47 4.24
N ASN A 2 18.38 -24.03 5.23
CA ASN A 2 17.85 -23.23 6.35
C ASN A 2 18.49 -21.81 6.29
N ILE A 3 17.67 -20.79 6.11
CA ILE A 3 18.12 -19.40 6.00
C ILE A 3 18.02 -18.73 7.38
N LYS A 4 19.17 -18.55 8.04
CA LYS A 4 19.22 -17.81 9.31
C LYS A 4 18.78 -16.37 9.06
N ARG A 5 17.80 -15.90 9.83
CA ARG A 5 17.25 -14.56 9.76
C ARG A 5 16.93 -13.99 11.12
N ASN A 6 17.05 -12.70 11.26
CA ASN A 6 16.65 -11.97 12.46
C ASN A 6 15.67 -10.86 12.06
N ILE A 7 14.51 -10.86 12.69
CA ILE A 7 13.43 -9.89 12.45
C ILE A 7 13.23 -9.09 13.72
N ILE A 8 13.40 -7.79 13.64
CA ILE A 8 13.41 -6.88 14.79
C ILE A 8 12.45 -5.72 14.51
N PHE A 9 11.62 -5.40 15.51
CA PHE A 9 10.84 -4.17 15.52
C PHE A 9 11.53 -3.13 16.41
N SER A 10 11.65 -1.91 15.91
CA SER A 10 12.28 -0.81 16.63
C SER A 10 11.65 0.53 16.27
N LEU A 11 11.80 1.50 17.15
CA LEU A 11 11.44 2.87 16.86
C LEU A 11 12.52 3.53 16.01
N GLU A 12 12.11 4.33 15.03
CA GLU A 12 13.02 5.10 14.20
C GLU A 12 13.61 6.25 15.01
N SER A 13 14.92 6.27 15.17
CA SER A 13 15.62 7.38 15.85
C SER A 13 15.67 8.59 14.94
N ARG A 14 14.95 9.65 15.30
CA ARG A 14 14.97 10.95 14.61
C ARG A 14 15.31 12.08 15.56
N LYS A 15 15.97 13.12 15.04
CA LYS A 15 16.26 14.35 15.77
C LYS A 15 15.70 15.55 15.01
N LYS A 16 15.20 16.53 15.72
CA LYS A 16 14.82 17.85 15.19
C LYS A 16 15.64 18.91 15.93
N ASN A 17 16.43 19.68 15.20
CA ASN A 17 17.36 20.68 15.78
C ASN A 17 18.28 20.10 16.88
N GLY A 18 18.80 18.86 16.67
CA GLY A 18 19.66 18.18 17.64
C GLY A 18 18.92 17.47 18.78
N VAL A 19 17.64 17.73 18.99
CA VAL A 19 16.82 17.13 20.06
C VAL A 19 16.12 15.86 19.55
N PRO A 20 16.20 14.72 20.28
CA PRO A 20 15.51 13.50 19.92
C PRO A 20 13.98 13.70 19.86
N ILE A 21 13.36 13.18 18.82
CA ILE A 21 11.89 13.13 18.71
C ILE A 21 11.41 11.92 19.50
N VAL A 22 10.61 12.14 20.54
CA VAL A 22 10.11 11.10 21.43
C VAL A 22 8.61 10.84 21.28
N GLU A 23 7.91 11.69 20.53
CA GLU A 23 6.48 11.57 20.28
C GLU A 23 6.19 11.13 18.85
N ASN A 24 5.17 10.30 18.67
CA ASN A 24 4.67 9.86 17.38
C ASN A 24 5.78 9.35 16.44
N VAL A 25 6.66 8.51 16.98
CA VAL A 25 7.83 7.96 16.29
C VAL A 25 7.41 6.74 15.47
N PRO A 26 7.87 6.59 14.20
CA PRO A 26 7.55 5.42 13.38
C PRO A 26 8.10 4.12 13.97
N ILE A 27 7.30 3.05 13.91
CA ILE A 27 7.75 1.69 14.17
C ILE A 27 8.30 1.12 12.85
N ARG A 28 9.53 0.62 12.87
CA ARG A 28 10.20 -0.02 11.73
C ARG A 28 10.38 -1.51 11.99
N MET A 29 10.18 -2.31 10.95
CA MET A 29 10.59 -3.71 10.95
C MET A 29 11.90 -3.83 10.18
N ARG A 30 12.91 -4.46 10.82
CA ARG A 30 14.22 -4.75 10.23
C ARG A 30 14.38 -6.24 10.09
N VAL A 31 14.78 -6.68 8.91
CA VAL A 31 15.08 -8.07 8.60
C VAL A 31 16.56 -8.18 8.21
N VAL A 32 17.30 -9.03 8.90
CA VAL A 32 18.71 -9.32 8.62
C VAL A 32 18.87 -10.78 8.26
N PHE A 33 19.48 -11.08 7.13
CA PHE A 33 19.78 -12.43 6.65
C PHE A 33 21.01 -12.40 5.72
N ALA A 34 21.83 -13.43 5.73
CA ALA A 34 23.00 -13.59 4.86
C ALA A 34 23.83 -12.29 4.70
N SER A 35 24.06 -11.57 5.80
CA SER A 35 24.76 -10.24 5.84
C SER A 35 24.03 -9.09 5.14
N HIS A 36 22.83 -9.32 4.64
CA HIS A 36 21.96 -8.26 4.08
C HIS A 36 21.01 -7.72 5.15
N ARG A 37 20.63 -6.45 4.99
CA ARG A 37 19.66 -5.76 5.84
C ARG A 37 18.57 -5.12 5.00
N ILE A 38 17.33 -5.38 5.38
CA ILE A 38 16.14 -4.75 4.79
C ILE A 38 15.37 -4.05 5.90
N GLU A 39 14.78 -2.89 5.60
CA GLU A 39 13.87 -2.20 6.49
C GLU A 39 12.51 -1.99 5.82
N PHE A 40 11.46 -2.26 6.58
CA PHE A 40 10.07 -2.07 6.18
C PHE A 40 9.39 -1.05 7.08
N THR A 41 8.49 -0.29 6.51
CA THR A 41 7.60 0.59 7.24
C THR A 41 6.39 -0.20 7.69
N THR A 42 6.05 -0.14 8.99
CA THR A 42 4.86 -0.83 9.51
C THR A 42 3.57 0.00 9.37
N GLY A 43 3.70 1.29 9.01
CA GLY A 43 2.59 2.24 9.01
C GLY A 43 2.26 2.81 10.40
N TYR A 44 2.64 2.12 11.47
CA TYR A 44 2.36 2.51 12.84
C TYR A 44 3.37 3.49 13.41
N ARG A 45 2.88 4.35 14.31
CA ARG A 45 3.67 5.33 15.03
C ARG A 45 3.24 5.33 16.49
N ILE A 46 4.19 5.51 17.42
CA ILE A 46 3.95 5.49 18.86
C ILE A 46 4.92 6.43 19.58
N ASP A 47 4.57 6.86 20.79
CA ASP A 47 5.48 7.62 21.65
C ASP A 47 6.50 6.66 22.27
N VAL A 48 7.77 7.11 22.41
CA VAL A 48 8.86 6.29 22.96
C VAL A 48 8.50 5.74 24.34
N ALA A 49 7.85 6.53 25.18
CA ALA A 49 7.43 6.12 26.53
C ALA A 49 6.44 4.93 26.54
N LYS A 50 5.70 4.74 25.44
CA LYS A 50 4.70 3.67 25.26
C LYS A 50 5.27 2.42 24.56
N TRP A 51 6.54 2.43 24.18
CA TRP A 51 7.23 1.31 23.54
C TRP A 51 8.00 0.48 24.55
N ASP A 52 7.92 -0.81 24.44
CA ASP A 52 8.74 -1.80 25.18
C ASP A 52 9.83 -2.32 24.21
N ALA A 53 11.05 -1.83 24.41
CA ALA A 53 12.16 -2.17 23.53
C ALA A 53 12.62 -3.62 23.66
N ASP A 54 12.52 -4.21 24.86
CA ASP A 54 12.95 -5.58 25.13
C ASP A 54 11.97 -6.58 24.47
N LYS A 55 10.69 -6.28 24.56
CA LYS A 55 9.63 -7.09 23.95
C LYS A 55 9.33 -6.72 22.51
N GLN A 56 9.87 -5.60 22.03
CA GLN A 56 9.66 -5.05 20.67
C GLN A 56 8.18 -4.88 20.34
N ARG A 57 7.42 -4.27 21.27
CA ARG A 57 5.97 -4.08 21.16
C ARG A 57 5.48 -2.83 21.88
N VAL A 58 4.27 -2.42 21.58
CA VAL A 58 3.58 -1.36 22.32
C VAL A 58 3.14 -1.89 23.68
N LYS A 59 3.37 -1.12 24.76
CA LYS A 59 2.96 -1.45 26.13
C LYS A 59 1.44 -1.58 26.21
N ASN A 60 0.97 -2.59 26.95
CA ASN A 60 -0.46 -2.84 27.13
C ASN A 60 -1.19 -1.62 27.69
N GLY A 61 -2.45 -1.44 27.27
CA GLY A 61 -3.28 -0.32 27.70
C GLY A 61 -2.95 1.04 27.06
N CYS A 62 -1.93 1.09 26.21
CA CYS A 62 -1.57 2.31 25.47
C CYS A 62 -2.32 2.41 24.13
N THR A 63 -2.44 3.66 23.65
CA THR A 63 -2.95 3.97 22.32
C THR A 63 -2.00 4.95 21.63
N ASN A 64 -1.98 4.93 20.30
CA ASN A 64 -1.26 5.92 19.50
C ASN A 64 -2.10 7.20 19.29
N LYS A 65 -1.57 8.16 18.51
CA LYS A 65 -2.30 9.42 18.19
C LYS A 65 -3.58 9.20 17.37
N LEU A 66 -3.67 8.10 16.63
CA LEU A 66 -4.86 7.71 15.85
C LEU A 66 -5.86 6.89 16.68
N LYS A 67 -5.68 6.78 18.01
CA LYS A 67 -6.49 6.00 18.94
C LYS A 67 -6.49 4.48 18.68
N GLN A 68 -5.56 3.97 17.90
CA GLN A 68 -5.37 2.54 17.70
C GLN A 68 -4.78 1.94 18.98
N SER A 69 -5.32 0.82 19.42
CA SER A 69 -4.93 0.16 20.67
C SER A 69 -3.59 -0.60 20.54
N ALA A 70 -2.89 -0.77 21.67
CA ALA A 70 -1.69 -1.60 21.73
C ALA A 70 -1.96 -3.03 21.24
N SER A 71 -3.13 -3.58 21.54
CA SER A 71 -3.51 -4.94 21.09
C SER A 71 -3.58 -5.04 19.58
N GLU A 72 -4.24 -4.08 18.93
CA GLU A 72 -4.36 -4.00 17.47
C GLU A 72 -2.99 -3.85 16.81
N ILE A 73 -2.19 -2.85 17.25
CA ILE A 73 -0.85 -2.62 16.71
C ILE A 73 0.03 -3.88 16.88
N ASN A 74 0.04 -4.47 18.07
CA ASN A 74 0.88 -5.64 18.33
C ASN A 74 0.42 -6.89 17.55
N ALA A 75 -0.88 -7.04 17.27
CA ALA A 75 -1.40 -8.11 16.41
C ALA A 75 -0.87 -7.96 14.97
N ASP A 76 -0.87 -6.75 14.45
CA ASP A 76 -0.35 -6.49 13.10
C ASP A 76 1.18 -6.64 13.03
N LEU A 77 1.92 -6.21 14.06
CA LEU A 77 3.37 -6.47 14.12
C LEU A 77 3.67 -7.97 14.12
N LEU A 78 2.89 -8.78 14.86
CA LEU A 78 3.02 -10.24 14.86
C LEU A 78 2.67 -10.83 13.48
N LYS A 79 1.66 -10.29 12.81
CA LYS A 79 1.29 -10.67 11.44
C LYS A 79 2.45 -10.42 10.47
N TYR A 80 3.06 -9.22 10.47
CA TYR A 80 4.23 -8.91 9.63
C TYR A 80 5.41 -9.83 9.90
N TYR A 81 5.66 -10.14 11.18
CA TYR A 81 6.67 -11.12 11.56
C TYR A 81 6.42 -12.48 10.92
N THR A 82 5.19 -12.98 11.02
CA THR A 82 4.78 -14.28 10.48
C THR A 82 4.87 -14.30 8.95
N GLU A 83 4.46 -13.24 8.29
CA GLU A 83 4.52 -13.11 6.83
C GLU A 83 5.97 -13.17 6.32
N ILE A 84 6.89 -12.44 6.95
CA ILE A 84 8.32 -12.53 6.61
C ILE A 84 8.86 -13.94 6.86
N GLN A 85 8.48 -14.60 7.95
CA GLN A 85 8.87 -15.98 8.21
C GLN A 85 8.40 -16.93 7.11
N ASN A 86 7.17 -16.77 6.64
CA ASN A 86 6.59 -17.60 5.57
C ASN A 86 7.29 -17.35 4.23
N ILE A 87 7.58 -16.09 3.88
CA ILE A 87 8.33 -15.74 2.67
C ILE A 87 9.69 -16.47 2.65
N PHE A 88 10.45 -16.42 3.73
CA PHE A 88 11.71 -17.13 3.80
C PHE A 88 11.54 -18.65 3.72
N LYS A 89 10.48 -19.18 4.34
CA LYS A 89 10.18 -20.62 4.28
C LYS A 89 9.88 -21.08 2.85
N GLU A 90 9.21 -20.27 2.06
CA GLU A 90 8.99 -20.56 0.63
C GLU A 90 10.31 -20.65 -0.15
N PHE A 91 11.24 -19.70 0.06
CA PHE A 91 12.58 -19.76 -0.54
C PHE A 91 13.40 -20.95 -0.05
N GLU A 92 13.27 -21.32 1.24
CA GLU A 92 13.91 -22.52 1.78
C GLU A 92 13.43 -23.81 1.10
N VAL A 93 12.12 -23.90 0.82
CA VAL A 93 11.53 -25.05 0.09
C VAL A 93 12.00 -25.06 -1.36
N GLN A 94 12.11 -23.91 -2.01
CA GLN A 94 12.63 -23.78 -3.37
C GLN A 94 14.15 -24.03 -3.46
N GLY A 95 14.86 -24.04 -2.34
CA GLY A 95 16.26 -24.42 -2.24
C GLY A 95 17.26 -23.34 -2.63
N PHE A 96 16.86 -22.07 -2.73
CA PHE A 96 17.79 -20.98 -3.07
C PHE A 96 17.75 -19.81 -2.06
N MET A 97 18.82 -19.02 -2.03
CA MET A 97 18.95 -17.83 -1.20
C MET A 97 18.29 -16.64 -1.90
N PRO A 98 17.28 -15.99 -1.30
CA PRO A 98 16.65 -14.82 -1.92
C PRO A 98 17.57 -13.60 -1.90
N THR A 99 17.37 -12.71 -2.88
CA THR A 99 17.92 -11.36 -2.84
C THR A 99 17.08 -10.44 -1.96
N THR A 100 17.62 -9.28 -1.59
CA THR A 100 16.88 -8.26 -0.83
C THR A 100 15.63 -7.76 -1.57
N GLU A 101 15.69 -7.66 -2.90
CA GLU A 101 14.59 -7.25 -3.76
C GLU A 101 13.48 -8.30 -3.78
N GLN A 102 13.83 -9.58 -3.95
CA GLN A 102 12.85 -10.67 -3.92
C GLN A 102 12.07 -10.74 -2.61
N VAL A 103 12.74 -10.53 -1.47
CA VAL A 103 12.06 -10.50 -0.16
C VAL A 103 11.15 -9.28 -0.04
N LYS A 104 11.59 -8.09 -0.51
CA LYS A 104 10.76 -6.88 -0.52
C LYS A 104 9.53 -7.04 -1.40
N ASP A 105 9.71 -7.54 -2.62
CA ASP A 105 8.61 -7.72 -3.57
C ASP A 105 7.60 -8.76 -3.08
N ALA A 106 8.07 -9.85 -2.47
CA ALA A 106 7.19 -10.85 -1.88
C ALA A 106 6.36 -10.26 -0.74
N PHE A 107 6.99 -9.47 0.14
CA PHE A 107 6.30 -8.80 1.25
C PHE A 107 5.32 -7.74 0.74
N ASN A 108 5.72 -6.90 -0.20
CA ASN A 108 4.88 -5.86 -0.77
C ASN A 108 3.65 -6.45 -1.47
N ARG A 109 3.81 -7.54 -2.24
CA ARG A 109 2.66 -8.24 -2.87
C ARG A 109 1.61 -8.71 -1.87
N LEU A 110 1.98 -9.08 -0.64
CA LEU A 110 1.03 -9.43 0.41
C LEU A 110 0.28 -8.21 0.95
N HIS A 111 0.84 -7.00 0.77
CA HIS A 111 0.30 -5.75 1.28
C HIS A 111 -0.26 -4.83 0.20
N ASP A 112 0.21 -4.97 -1.06
CA ASP A 112 -0.34 -4.23 -2.22
C ASP A 112 -1.79 -4.63 -2.52
N GLY A 113 -2.24 -5.82 -2.08
CA GLY A 113 -3.67 -6.19 -2.08
C GLY A 113 -4.47 -5.55 -0.91
N LYS A 114 -3.82 -4.76 -0.02
CA LYS A 114 -4.45 -3.95 1.06
C LYS A 114 -4.27 -2.44 0.90
N LYS A 115 -3.53 -1.99 -0.06
CA LYS A 115 -4.03 -0.85 -0.78
C LYS A 115 -5.31 -1.39 -1.44
N GLU A 116 -6.51 -1.12 -0.87
CA GLU A 116 -7.50 -0.53 -1.75
C GLU A 116 -6.64 0.25 -2.73
N GLU A 117 -6.65 -0.14 -3.99
CA GLU A 117 -6.33 0.80 -5.02
C GLU A 117 -7.11 2.06 -4.57
N GLU A 118 -6.45 3.01 -3.91
CA GLU A 118 -6.56 4.34 -4.44
C GLU A 118 -6.07 4.10 -5.87
N GLU A 119 -7.01 3.63 -6.69
CA GLU A 119 -7.03 3.89 -8.10
C GLU A 119 -6.58 5.33 -8.13
N ALA A 120 -5.37 5.57 -8.61
CA ALA A 120 -5.01 6.90 -9.06
C ALA A 120 -6.27 7.36 -9.78
N PRO A 121 -6.95 8.44 -9.33
CA PRO A 121 -8.29 8.72 -9.78
C PRO A 121 -8.25 8.45 -11.26
N VAL A 122 -9.02 7.44 -11.71
CA VAL A 122 -9.12 7.14 -13.12
C VAL A 122 -9.76 8.41 -13.60
N VAL A 123 -8.94 9.31 -14.12
CA VAL A 123 -9.40 10.55 -14.72
C VAL A 123 -10.13 10.06 -15.95
N PHE A 124 -11.39 9.68 -15.74
CA PHE A 124 -12.29 9.38 -16.84
C PHE A 124 -12.39 10.68 -17.62
N LEU A 125 -11.67 10.72 -18.72
CA LEU A 125 -11.88 11.79 -19.69
C LEU A 125 -13.34 11.67 -20.14
N PRO A 126 -14.16 12.72 -20.01
CA PRO A 126 -15.59 12.66 -20.34
C PRO A 126 -15.86 12.08 -21.72
N LEU A 127 -14.94 12.24 -22.66
CA LEU A 127 -15.03 11.68 -24.01
C LEU A 127 -14.87 10.16 -24.04
N GLU A 128 -14.05 9.55 -23.18
CA GLU A 128 -13.89 8.08 -23.09
C GLU A 128 -15.13 7.44 -22.49
N VAL A 129 -15.67 8.02 -21.41
CA VAL A 129 -16.94 7.57 -20.80
C VAL A 129 -18.11 7.72 -21.80
N PHE A 130 -18.09 8.79 -22.59
CA PHE A 130 -19.11 9.01 -23.63
C PHE A 130 -19.01 7.97 -24.76
N ASP A 131 -17.80 7.57 -25.13
CA ASP A 131 -17.58 6.52 -26.15
C ASP A 131 -18.03 5.14 -25.62
N GLU A 132 -17.77 4.81 -24.35
CA GLU A 132 -18.29 3.58 -23.71
C GLU A 132 -19.82 3.60 -23.63
N PHE A 133 -20.41 4.71 -23.22
CA PHE A 133 -21.87 4.89 -23.18
C PHE A 133 -22.51 4.66 -24.55
N ILE A 134 -21.95 5.23 -25.62
CA ILE A 134 -22.46 5.04 -26.99
C ILE A 134 -22.41 3.56 -27.38
N LYS A 135 -21.31 2.88 -27.04
CA LYS A 135 -21.09 1.47 -27.36
C LYS A 135 -22.06 0.55 -26.59
N GLU A 136 -22.16 0.74 -25.27
CA GLU A 136 -23.02 -0.10 -24.43
C GLU A 136 -24.50 0.13 -24.70
N CYS A 137 -24.94 1.38 -24.60
CA CYS A 137 -26.35 1.74 -24.80
C CYS A 137 -26.79 1.49 -26.25
N GLY A 138 -25.92 1.72 -27.22
CA GLY A 138 -26.23 1.44 -28.63
C GLY A 138 -26.46 -0.05 -28.89
N THR A 139 -25.62 -0.90 -28.29
CA THR A 139 -25.74 -2.37 -28.40
C THR A 139 -26.97 -2.87 -27.66
N GLN A 140 -27.19 -2.44 -26.41
CA GLN A 140 -28.32 -2.88 -25.58
C GLN A 140 -29.68 -2.46 -26.15
N ASN A 141 -29.78 -1.26 -26.72
CA ASN A 141 -31.04 -0.71 -27.21
C ASN A 141 -31.22 -0.83 -28.73
N GLY A 142 -30.30 -1.48 -29.44
CA GLY A 142 -30.38 -1.69 -30.88
C GLY A 142 -30.51 -0.39 -31.67
N TRP A 143 -29.64 0.57 -31.41
CA TRP A 143 -29.70 1.90 -32.05
C TRP A 143 -29.53 1.79 -33.57
N SER A 144 -30.27 2.64 -34.30
CA SER A 144 -30.09 2.78 -35.74
C SER A 144 -28.84 3.59 -36.07
N ASP A 145 -28.31 3.42 -37.29
CA ASP A 145 -27.14 4.18 -37.78
C ASP A 145 -27.33 5.70 -37.61
N ALA A 146 -28.55 6.18 -37.89
CA ALA A 146 -28.87 7.61 -37.70
C ALA A 146 -28.75 8.08 -36.22
N THR A 147 -28.95 7.16 -35.26
CA THR A 147 -28.76 7.44 -33.84
C THR A 147 -27.27 7.54 -33.51
N TYR A 148 -26.47 6.62 -34.01
CA TYR A 148 -25.01 6.64 -33.83
C TYR A 148 -24.41 7.91 -34.45
N GLU A 149 -24.86 8.36 -35.63
CA GLU A 149 -24.41 9.60 -36.28
C GLU A 149 -24.69 10.83 -35.42
N LYS A 150 -25.86 10.89 -34.76
CA LYS A 150 -26.21 12.00 -33.86
C LYS A 150 -25.28 12.05 -32.66
N PHE A 151 -24.99 10.92 -32.01
CA PHE A 151 -24.06 10.86 -30.88
C PHE A 151 -22.63 11.15 -31.31
N ALA A 152 -22.20 10.71 -32.47
CA ALA A 152 -20.90 11.08 -33.04
C ALA A 152 -20.77 12.60 -33.29
N ALA A 153 -21.82 13.27 -33.72
CA ALA A 153 -21.86 14.70 -33.86
C ALA A 153 -21.74 15.44 -32.49
N VAL A 154 -22.45 14.95 -31.47
CA VAL A 154 -22.36 15.47 -30.10
C VAL A 154 -20.92 15.30 -29.55
N ARG A 155 -20.33 14.13 -29.72
CA ARG A 155 -18.95 13.85 -29.35
C ARG A 155 -17.96 14.86 -29.96
N LYS A 156 -18.11 15.12 -31.25
CA LYS A 156 -17.27 16.07 -31.98
C LYS A 156 -17.43 17.52 -31.48
N HIS A 157 -18.61 17.87 -31.01
CA HIS A 157 -18.86 19.19 -30.39
C HIS A 157 -18.21 19.26 -29.00
N LEU A 158 -18.32 18.23 -28.17
CA LEU A 158 -17.67 18.15 -26.86
C LEU A 158 -16.14 18.24 -26.98
N GLU A 159 -15.55 17.52 -27.93
CA GLU A 159 -14.10 17.54 -28.19
C GLU A 159 -13.59 18.94 -28.63
N LYS A 160 -14.42 19.70 -29.32
CA LYS A 160 -14.11 21.08 -29.71
C LYS A 160 -14.26 22.09 -28.57
N PHE A 161 -15.15 21.80 -27.62
CA PHE A 161 -15.45 22.71 -26.53
C PHE A 161 -14.29 22.74 -25.54
N ASP A 162 -13.79 21.59 -25.10
CA ASP A 162 -12.61 21.51 -24.25
C ASP A 162 -11.92 20.15 -24.40
N LYS A 163 -10.64 20.15 -24.80
CA LYS A 163 -9.81 18.96 -24.92
C LYS A 163 -9.29 18.43 -23.58
N GLY A 164 -9.47 19.19 -22.51
CA GLY A 164 -8.98 18.91 -21.16
C GLY A 164 -10.08 18.73 -20.13
N LEU A 165 -11.36 18.57 -20.55
CA LEU A 165 -12.47 18.32 -19.63
C LEU A 165 -12.20 17.08 -18.78
N THR A 166 -12.22 17.26 -17.45
CA THR A 166 -12.15 16.19 -16.45
C THR A 166 -13.39 16.26 -15.56
N PHE A 167 -13.76 15.16 -14.91
CA PHE A 167 -14.88 15.15 -13.97
C PHE A 167 -14.55 15.76 -12.59
N GLU A 168 -13.39 16.38 -12.43
CA GLU A 168 -13.06 17.16 -11.24
C GLU A 168 -13.67 18.57 -11.35
N SER A 169 -14.73 18.77 -10.64
CA SER A 169 -15.25 20.09 -10.27
C SER A 169 -15.65 20.09 -8.81
#